data_232f182642e4f433ef031bfdd70c3fbf
#
_entry.id   232f182642e4f433ef031bfdd70c3fbf
#
_cell.length_a   1.000
_cell.length_b   1.000
_cell.length_c   1.000
_cell.angle_alpha   90.00
_cell.angle_beta   90.00
_cell.angle_gamma   90.00
#
_symmetry.space_group_name_H-M   'P 1'
#
loop_
_entity.id
_entity.type
_entity.pdbx_description
1 polymer ?
#
loop_
_entity_poly.entity_id
_entity_poly.type
_entity_poly.pdbx_seq_one_letter_code
_entity_poly.pdbx_strand_id
1 'polypeptide(L)'
;MSKKSKQSANPGLNPVRKELEAIIGMGYRSHRVFEDWVGLMFHTFQRDDPPYLEIMGGYRNTAPRGQREADHFATATAYLMDYMRATNEEALGPLYEEYAANHYTGQYFTPSSVARLMARITHTAPPETGRFKVLDPACGAGACLIAAAKEQTFEQNGRAIFVGQDIDLNCARMTALNLMFFNLDGVILWGNHLSLEVRGAWETRRSLV
;
A
#
# COMPACT_ATOMS: atom_id res chain seq x y z
N MET A 1 -8.44 -7.11 -32.11
CA MET A 1 -7.79 -6.13 -31.21
C MET A 1 -8.84 -5.55 -30.28
N SER A 2 -9.01 -6.12 -29.10
CA SER A 2 -10.03 -5.70 -28.13
C SER A 2 -9.52 -4.45 -27.40
N LYS A 3 -10.23 -3.33 -27.51
CA LYS A 3 -10.03 -2.15 -26.64
C LYS A 3 -10.41 -2.57 -25.23
N LYS A 4 -9.40 -2.88 -24.39
CA LYS A 4 -9.59 -2.99 -22.94
C LYS A 4 -10.20 -1.68 -22.46
N SER A 5 -11.37 -1.75 -21.84
CA SER A 5 -11.96 -0.64 -21.10
C SER A 5 -10.93 -0.19 -20.07
N LYS A 6 -10.34 1.00 -20.25
CA LYS A 6 -9.63 1.69 -19.19
C LYS A 6 -10.65 1.84 -18.06
N GLN A 7 -10.51 1.08 -17.00
CA GLN A 7 -11.18 1.39 -15.75
C GLN A 7 -10.88 2.88 -15.51
N SER A 8 -11.91 3.72 -15.35
CA SER A 8 -11.74 5.16 -15.33
C SER A 8 -10.77 5.51 -14.20
N ALA A 9 -9.57 5.94 -14.57
CA ALA A 9 -8.54 6.33 -13.62
C ALA A 9 -9.14 7.37 -12.65
N ASN A 10 -9.03 7.13 -11.34
CA ASN A 10 -9.56 8.06 -10.34
C ASN A 10 -8.87 9.43 -10.49
N PRO A 11 -9.62 10.50 -10.87
CA PRO A 11 -9.01 11.81 -11.15
C PRO A 11 -8.30 12.42 -9.94
N GLY A 12 -8.71 12.05 -8.72
CA GLY A 12 -8.09 12.53 -7.49
C GLY A 12 -6.64 12.07 -7.31
N LEU A 13 -6.22 11.01 -8.01
CA LEU A 13 -4.84 10.53 -8.02
C LEU A 13 -3.97 11.14 -9.15
N ASN A 14 -4.51 12.04 -9.98
CA ASN A 14 -3.74 12.68 -11.04
C ASN A 14 -2.49 13.42 -10.53
N PRO A 15 -2.50 14.12 -9.38
CA PRO A 15 -1.29 14.73 -8.84
C PRO A 15 -0.19 13.70 -8.55
N VAL A 16 -0.53 12.55 -7.96
CA VAL A 16 0.42 11.45 -7.71
C VAL A 16 0.99 10.95 -9.04
N ARG A 17 0.12 10.66 -10.02
CA ARG A 17 0.55 10.19 -11.36
C ARG A 17 1.51 11.15 -12.01
N LYS A 18 1.22 12.44 -11.99
CA LYS A 18 2.07 13.47 -12.58
C LYS A 18 3.50 13.40 -12.05
N GLU A 19 3.67 13.23 -10.76
CA GLU A 19 4.99 13.17 -10.15
C GLU A 19 5.73 11.86 -10.53
N LEU A 20 5.05 10.71 -10.51
CA LEU A 20 5.66 9.44 -10.94
C LEU A 20 6.00 9.46 -12.43
N GLU A 21 5.12 10.00 -13.27
CA GLU A 21 5.35 10.14 -14.71
C GLU A 21 6.51 11.09 -15.04
N ALA A 22 6.74 12.11 -14.22
CA ALA A 22 7.91 12.99 -14.37
C ALA A 22 9.21 12.18 -14.23
N ILE A 23 9.30 11.28 -13.24
CA ILE A 23 10.45 10.40 -13.06
C ILE A 23 10.57 9.40 -14.22
N ILE A 24 9.45 8.81 -14.67
CA ILE A 24 9.44 7.91 -15.83
C ILE A 24 9.94 8.64 -17.07
N GLY A 25 9.54 9.91 -17.26
CA GLY A 25 10.01 10.78 -18.35
C GLY A 25 11.52 11.05 -18.32
N MET A 26 12.18 10.90 -17.18
CA MET A 26 13.65 10.97 -17.05
C MET A 26 14.36 9.70 -17.55
N GLY A 27 13.63 8.68 -18.01
CA GLY A 27 14.14 7.46 -18.62
C GLY A 27 14.11 6.23 -17.73
N TYR A 28 13.42 6.28 -16.58
CA TYR A 28 13.25 5.12 -15.72
C TYR A 28 12.02 4.29 -16.12
N ARG A 29 12.05 2.99 -15.84
CA ARG A 29 10.93 2.07 -16.16
C ARG A 29 9.78 2.25 -15.17
N SER A 30 8.55 2.29 -15.66
CA SER A 30 7.33 2.51 -14.88
C SER A 30 7.21 1.62 -13.63
N HIS A 31 7.34 0.29 -13.81
CA HIS A 31 7.26 -0.65 -12.68
C HIS A 31 8.33 -0.38 -11.62
N ARG A 32 9.58 -0.11 -12.05
CA ARG A 32 10.67 0.19 -11.15
C ARG A 32 10.41 1.46 -10.35
N VAL A 33 9.96 2.54 -11.01
CA VAL A 33 9.64 3.80 -10.33
C VAL A 33 8.58 3.59 -9.25
N PHE A 34 7.55 2.81 -9.54
CA PHE A 34 6.50 2.54 -8.56
C PHE A 34 6.99 1.68 -7.40
N GLU A 35 7.68 0.57 -7.68
CA GLU A 35 8.23 -0.34 -6.66
C GLU A 35 9.25 0.38 -5.76
N ASP A 36 10.14 1.17 -6.35
CA ASP A 36 11.10 1.97 -5.63
C ASP A 36 10.40 3.03 -4.76
N TRP A 37 9.34 3.69 -5.27
CA TRP A 37 8.55 4.63 -4.49
C TRP A 37 7.88 3.99 -3.27
N VAL A 38 7.27 2.82 -3.44
CA VAL A 38 6.72 2.03 -2.32
C VAL A 38 7.82 1.66 -1.33
N GLY A 39 8.98 1.23 -1.82
CA GLY A 39 10.15 0.91 -0.99
C GLY A 39 10.66 2.11 -0.21
N LEU A 40 10.79 3.28 -0.86
CA LEU A 40 11.22 4.54 -0.22
C LEU A 40 10.27 4.97 0.89
N MET A 41 8.95 4.95 0.63
CA MET A 41 7.96 5.23 1.68
C MET A 41 8.10 4.26 2.84
N PHE A 42 8.16 2.96 2.54
CA PHE A 42 8.24 1.90 3.54
C PHE A 42 9.47 2.08 4.45
N HIS A 43 10.67 2.23 3.87
CA HIS A 43 11.91 2.40 4.63
C HIS A 43 11.95 3.72 5.41
N THR A 44 11.34 4.80 4.86
CA THR A 44 11.18 6.07 5.58
C THR A 44 10.38 5.88 6.87
N PHE A 45 9.23 5.21 6.81
CA PHE A 45 8.39 4.97 7.98
C PHE A 45 9.01 3.96 8.97
N GLN A 46 9.79 3.01 8.48
CA GLN A 46 10.56 2.09 9.32
C GLN A 46 11.82 2.72 9.91
N ARG A 47 12.24 3.92 9.47
CA ARG A 47 13.49 4.59 9.82
C ARG A 47 14.71 3.72 9.50
N ASP A 48 14.67 3.06 8.35
CA ASP A 48 15.69 2.13 7.86
C ASP A 48 16.47 2.78 6.72
N ASP A 49 17.48 3.57 7.07
CA ASP A 49 18.25 4.39 6.13
C ASP A 49 19.04 3.58 5.09
N PRO A 50 19.71 2.45 5.41
CA PRO A 50 20.54 1.76 4.43
C PRO A 50 19.78 1.34 3.16
N PRO A 51 18.64 0.61 3.20
CA PRO A 51 17.92 0.26 1.98
C PRO A 51 17.24 1.47 1.32
N TYR A 52 16.88 2.51 2.08
CA TYR A 52 16.41 3.78 1.50
C TYR A 52 17.49 4.39 0.60
N LEU A 53 18.72 4.49 1.12
CA LEU A 53 19.86 5.06 0.39
C LEU A 53 20.26 4.18 -0.80
N GLU A 54 20.15 2.85 -0.69
CA GLU A 54 20.38 1.93 -1.79
C GLU A 54 19.43 2.19 -2.95
N ILE A 55 18.12 2.31 -2.67
CA ILE A 55 17.11 2.65 -3.68
C ILE A 55 17.43 4.01 -4.30
N MET A 56 17.68 5.04 -3.47
CA MET A 56 17.98 6.40 -3.95
C MET A 56 19.27 6.47 -4.77
N GLY A 57 20.25 5.62 -4.48
CA GLY A 57 21.49 5.49 -5.27
C GLY A 57 21.26 5.04 -6.71
N GLY A 58 20.10 4.46 -7.02
CA GLY A 58 19.68 4.12 -8.37
C GLY A 58 19.16 5.32 -9.21
N TYR A 59 19.06 6.51 -8.59
CA TYR A 59 18.55 7.73 -9.22
C TYR A 59 19.63 8.81 -9.28
N ARG A 60 19.65 9.56 -10.39
CA ARG A 60 20.71 10.55 -10.64
C ARG A 60 20.66 11.76 -9.70
N ASN A 61 19.47 12.26 -9.41
CA ASN A 61 19.21 13.42 -8.55
C ASN A 61 20.02 14.69 -8.92
N THR A 62 20.34 14.87 -10.20
CA THR A 62 21.23 15.96 -10.70
C THR A 62 20.44 17.20 -11.15
N ALA A 63 19.11 17.12 -11.27
CA ALA A 63 18.28 18.25 -11.62
C ALA A 63 18.30 19.33 -10.50
N PRO A 64 17.88 20.58 -10.77
CA PRO A 64 17.68 21.59 -9.75
C PRO A 64 16.71 21.13 -8.65
N ARG A 65 16.90 21.65 -7.44
CA ARG A 65 15.99 21.36 -6.31
C ARG A 65 14.53 21.64 -6.70
N GLY A 66 13.64 20.74 -6.36
CA GLY A 66 12.22 20.74 -6.75
C GLY A 66 11.94 20.00 -8.07
N GLN A 67 12.97 19.53 -8.78
CA GLN A 67 12.85 18.80 -10.04
C GLN A 67 13.67 17.49 -10.05
N ARG A 68 14.27 17.13 -8.91
CA ARG A 68 15.02 15.88 -8.76
C ARG A 68 14.04 14.71 -8.57
N GLU A 69 14.49 13.51 -8.88
CA GLU A 69 13.72 12.30 -8.64
C GLU A 69 13.27 12.18 -7.17
N ALA A 70 14.16 12.52 -6.23
CA ALA A 70 13.84 12.57 -4.79
C ALA A 70 12.71 13.56 -4.46
N ASP A 71 12.70 14.72 -5.10
CA ASP A 71 11.67 15.75 -4.89
C ASP A 71 10.31 15.26 -5.41
N HIS A 72 10.28 14.61 -6.58
CA HIS A 72 9.08 14.01 -7.15
C HIS A 72 8.53 12.87 -6.29
N PHE A 73 9.38 11.96 -5.80
CA PHE A 73 8.95 10.90 -4.88
C PHE A 73 8.33 11.45 -3.60
N ALA A 74 8.96 12.45 -2.98
CA ALA A 74 8.43 13.09 -1.76
C ALA A 74 7.09 13.78 -2.03
N THR A 75 6.96 14.49 -3.16
CA THR A 75 5.74 15.18 -3.56
C THR A 75 4.61 14.20 -3.88
N ALA A 76 4.91 13.09 -4.59
CA ALA A 76 3.96 12.02 -4.85
C ALA A 76 3.42 11.43 -3.55
N THR A 77 4.29 11.20 -2.56
CA THR A 77 3.91 10.71 -1.23
C THR A 77 2.97 11.68 -0.51
N ALA A 78 3.28 12.97 -0.53
CA ALA A 78 2.41 13.99 0.07
C ALA A 78 1.01 13.99 -0.57
N TYR A 79 0.92 13.98 -1.90
CA TYR A 79 -0.36 13.91 -2.61
C TYR A 79 -1.14 12.61 -2.33
N LEU A 80 -0.44 11.47 -2.21
CA LEU A 80 -1.07 10.21 -1.83
C LEU A 80 -1.72 10.31 -0.44
N MET A 81 -0.96 10.82 0.54
CA MET A 81 -1.45 10.96 1.92
C MET A 81 -2.63 11.93 2.00
N ASP A 82 -2.59 13.05 1.28
CA ASP A 82 -3.69 14.01 1.21
C ASP A 82 -4.93 13.38 0.58
N TYR A 83 -4.77 12.64 -0.52
CA TYR A 83 -5.87 11.92 -1.15
C TYR A 83 -6.50 10.90 -0.21
N MET A 84 -5.70 10.03 0.42
CA MET A 84 -6.19 8.98 1.31
C MET A 84 -6.88 9.59 2.55
N ARG A 85 -6.35 10.69 3.09
CA ARG A 85 -6.97 11.42 4.19
C ARG A 85 -8.32 12.04 3.80
N ALA A 86 -8.40 12.65 2.62
CA ALA A 86 -9.61 13.31 2.15
C ALA A 86 -10.73 12.33 1.77
N THR A 87 -10.37 11.17 1.21
CA THR A 87 -11.34 10.19 0.71
C THR A 87 -11.61 9.04 1.67
N ASN A 88 -10.70 8.82 2.62
CA ASN A 88 -10.67 7.61 3.45
C ASN A 88 -10.64 6.32 2.60
N GLU A 89 -10.00 6.34 1.41
CA GLU A 89 -9.90 5.19 0.52
C GLU A 89 -8.45 4.76 0.32
N GLU A 90 -8.23 3.45 0.22
CA GLU A 90 -6.98 2.84 -0.17
C GLU A 90 -6.66 3.18 -1.64
N ALA A 91 -5.40 3.54 -1.92
CA ALA A 91 -5.01 4.00 -3.25
C ALA A 91 -3.76 3.30 -3.83
N LEU A 92 -2.98 2.60 -3.01
CA LEU A 92 -1.75 1.94 -3.47
C LEU A 92 -2.05 0.75 -4.40
N GLY A 93 -3.10 -0.04 -4.11
CA GLY A 93 -3.51 -1.16 -4.95
C GLY A 93 -3.89 -0.72 -6.37
N PRO A 94 -4.81 0.23 -6.55
CA PRO A 94 -5.13 0.79 -7.86
C PRO A 94 -3.93 1.37 -8.63
N LEU A 95 -3.02 2.06 -7.94
CA LEU A 95 -1.80 2.58 -8.54
C LEU A 95 -0.83 1.45 -8.93
N TYR A 96 -0.70 0.40 -8.11
CA TYR A 96 0.09 -0.77 -8.46
C TYR A 96 -0.40 -1.43 -9.76
N GLU A 97 -1.71 -1.62 -9.90
CA GLU A 97 -2.29 -2.17 -11.13
C GLU A 97 -1.97 -1.34 -12.37
N GLU A 98 -1.87 -0.03 -12.19
CA GLU A 98 -1.57 0.91 -13.29
C GLU A 98 -0.09 0.88 -13.70
N TYR A 99 0.83 0.85 -12.74
CA TYR A 99 2.27 1.07 -12.98
C TYR A 99 3.08 -0.22 -12.98
N ALA A 100 2.77 -1.18 -12.12
CA ALA A 100 3.63 -2.31 -11.82
C ALA A 100 2.99 -3.68 -12.09
N ALA A 101 1.64 -3.77 -12.15
CA ALA A 101 0.99 -5.05 -12.33
C ALA A 101 1.48 -5.76 -13.59
N ASN A 102 2.11 -6.90 -13.41
CA ASN A 102 2.52 -7.75 -14.49
C ASN A 102 1.38 -8.72 -14.81
N HIS A 103 0.70 -8.54 -15.95
CA HIS A 103 -0.38 -9.41 -16.38
C HIS A 103 0.03 -10.88 -16.54
N TYR A 104 1.32 -11.16 -16.60
CA TYR A 104 1.84 -12.53 -16.66
C TYR A 104 1.84 -13.24 -15.30
N THR A 105 1.83 -12.50 -14.18
CA THR A 105 1.82 -13.07 -12.83
C THR A 105 0.42 -13.36 -12.30
N GLY A 106 -0.63 -12.92 -13.00
CA GLY A 106 -2.02 -13.15 -12.58
C GLY A 106 -2.39 -12.41 -11.29
N GLN A 107 -1.66 -11.37 -10.91
CA GLN A 107 -1.99 -10.54 -9.75
C GLN A 107 -3.15 -9.61 -10.08
N TYR A 108 -4.22 -9.73 -9.31
CA TYR A 108 -5.39 -8.87 -9.39
C TYR A 108 -5.70 -8.35 -7.99
N PHE A 109 -5.89 -7.04 -7.87
CA PHE A 109 -6.29 -6.44 -6.60
C PHE A 109 -7.80 -6.45 -6.45
N THR A 110 -8.25 -6.66 -5.22
CA THR A 110 -9.68 -6.65 -4.91
C THR A 110 -10.22 -5.23 -4.98
N PRO A 111 -11.17 -4.92 -5.88
CA PRO A 111 -11.78 -3.60 -5.92
C PRO A 111 -12.40 -3.23 -4.57
N SER A 112 -12.34 -1.95 -4.19
CA SER A 112 -12.81 -1.47 -2.88
C SER A 112 -14.28 -1.80 -2.60
N SER A 113 -15.12 -1.85 -3.64
CA SER A 113 -16.53 -2.26 -3.51
C SER A 113 -16.67 -3.74 -3.15
N VAL A 114 -15.84 -4.60 -3.73
CA VAL A 114 -15.81 -6.04 -3.43
C VAL A 114 -15.23 -6.28 -2.04
N ALA A 115 -14.14 -5.61 -1.68
CA ALA A 115 -13.55 -5.70 -0.35
C ALA A 115 -14.56 -5.30 0.74
N ARG A 116 -15.32 -4.21 0.52
CA ARG A 116 -16.41 -3.79 1.44
C ARG A 116 -17.53 -4.83 1.54
N LEU A 117 -17.93 -5.41 0.42
CA LEU A 117 -18.95 -6.47 0.42
C LEU A 117 -18.46 -7.68 1.22
N MET A 118 -17.23 -8.12 0.97
CA MET A 118 -16.61 -9.23 1.70
C MET A 118 -16.53 -8.93 3.19
N ALA A 119 -16.07 -7.74 3.57
CA ALA A 119 -15.99 -7.33 4.97
C ALA A 119 -17.34 -7.42 5.67
N ARG A 120 -18.43 -6.99 5.03
CA ARG A 120 -19.79 -7.06 5.58
C ARG A 120 -20.32 -8.49 5.69
N ILE A 121 -20.07 -9.34 4.70
CA ILE A 121 -20.53 -10.74 4.71
C ILE A 121 -19.78 -11.55 5.76
N THR A 122 -18.47 -11.30 5.92
CA THR A 122 -17.62 -12.04 6.86
C THR A 122 -17.56 -11.39 8.25
N HIS A 123 -18.19 -10.22 8.42
CA HIS A 123 -18.18 -9.52 9.70
C HIS A 123 -18.77 -10.41 10.79
N THR A 124 -17.94 -10.71 11.77
CA THR A 124 -18.35 -11.37 13.02
C THR A 124 -18.16 -10.35 14.13
N ALA A 125 -19.15 -10.25 15.00
CA ALA A 125 -19.04 -9.36 16.16
C ALA A 125 -17.76 -9.71 16.94
N PRO A 126 -16.84 -8.75 17.12
CA PRO A 126 -15.62 -9.02 17.89
C PRO A 126 -15.96 -9.30 19.36
N PRO A 127 -15.09 -9.98 20.10
CA PRO A 127 -15.31 -10.23 21.50
C PRO A 127 -15.50 -8.91 22.27
N GLU A 128 -16.35 -8.93 23.29
CA GLU A 128 -16.65 -7.73 24.10
C GLU A 128 -15.41 -7.17 24.79
N THR A 129 -14.47 -8.04 25.17
CA THR A 129 -13.22 -7.66 25.85
C THR A 129 -12.02 -8.36 25.23
N GLY A 130 -10.82 -7.79 25.46
CA GLY A 130 -9.56 -8.35 24.99
C GLY A 130 -9.22 -7.99 23.54
N ARG A 131 -8.05 -8.42 23.09
CA ARG A 131 -7.59 -8.25 21.72
C ARG A 131 -8.10 -9.37 20.81
N PHE A 132 -8.30 -9.07 19.54
CA PHE A 132 -8.68 -10.04 18.52
C PHE A 132 -7.89 -9.79 17.24
N LYS A 133 -7.88 -10.77 16.33
CA LYS A 133 -7.15 -10.69 15.08
C LYS A 133 -8.10 -10.68 13.88
N VAL A 134 -7.74 -9.89 12.87
CA VAL A 134 -8.34 -9.92 11.53
C VAL A 134 -7.24 -10.35 10.58
N LEU A 135 -7.43 -11.48 9.89
CA LEU A 135 -6.40 -12.11 9.06
C LEU A 135 -6.78 -12.08 7.59
N ASP A 136 -5.82 -11.68 6.75
CA ASP A 136 -5.85 -11.88 5.30
C ASP A 136 -4.55 -12.57 4.84
N PRO A 137 -4.58 -13.84 4.43
CA PRO A 137 -3.39 -14.62 4.08
C PRO A 137 -2.85 -14.35 2.66
N ALA A 138 -3.52 -13.49 1.88
CA ALA A 138 -3.12 -13.08 0.53
C ALA A 138 -3.51 -11.60 0.32
N CYS A 139 -2.96 -10.74 1.18
CA CYS A 139 -3.51 -9.42 1.46
C CYS A 139 -3.35 -8.39 0.33
N GLY A 140 -2.48 -8.63 -0.66
CA GLY A 140 -2.21 -7.65 -1.71
C GLY A 140 -1.81 -6.29 -1.13
N ALA A 141 -2.54 -5.24 -1.46
CA ALA A 141 -2.35 -3.92 -0.86
C ALA A 141 -3.13 -3.72 0.46
N GLY A 142 -3.78 -4.75 0.99
CA GLY A 142 -4.52 -4.68 2.26
C GLY A 142 -5.97 -4.17 2.15
N ALA A 143 -6.55 -4.14 0.95
CA ALA A 143 -7.90 -3.60 0.73
C ALA A 143 -8.96 -4.28 1.61
N CYS A 144 -8.89 -5.61 1.78
CA CYS A 144 -9.83 -6.36 2.63
C CYS A 144 -9.63 -6.03 4.12
N LEU A 145 -8.39 -5.89 4.58
CA LEU A 145 -8.08 -5.50 5.96
C LEU A 145 -8.61 -4.09 6.27
N ILE A 146 -8.39 -3.14 5.35
CA ILE A 146 -8.92 -1.77 5.48
C ILE A 146 -10.44 -1.77 5.47
N ALA A 147 -11.06 -2.55 4.59
CA ALA A 147 -12.52 -2.68 4.55
C ALA A 147 -13.07 -3.27 5.86
N ALA A 148 -12.42 -4.29 6.42
CA ALA A 148 -12.79 -4.86 7.71
C ALA A 148 -12.65 -3.84 8.85
N ALA A 149 -11.59 -3.01 8.84
CA ALA A 149 -11.41 -1.94 9.82
C ALA A 149 -12.51 -0.88 9.75
N LYS A 150 -13.03 -0.58 8.55
CA LYS A 150 -14.13 0.38 8.36
C LYS A 150 -15.48 -0.11 8.87
N GLU A 151 -15.70 -1.41 8.96
CA GLU A 151 -16.91 -1.99 9.55
C GLU A 151 -16.84 -2.08 11.10
N GLN A 152 -15.71 -1.72 11.71
CA GLN A 152 -15.49 -1.71 13.16
C GLN A 152 -15.59 -0.30 13.74
N THR A 153 -15.97 -0.22 15.01
CA THR A 153 -15.92 1.04 15.76
C THR A 153 -14.47 1.43 16.07
N PHE A 154 -14.27 2.69 16.44
CA PHE A 154 -12.96 3.19 16.87
C PHE A 154 -12.37 2.38 18.05
N GLU A 155 -13.21 2.00 19.02
CA GLU A 155 -12.82 1.19 20.16
C GLU A 155 -12.44 -0.24 19.75
N GLN A 156 -13.23 -0.86 18.86
CA GLN A 156 -12.94 -2.18 18.33
C GLN A 156 -11.61 -2.19 17.57
N ASN A 157 -11.36 -1.20 16.71
CA ASN A 157 -10.07 -1.03 16.03
C ASN A 157 -8.90 -0.86 17.01
N GLY A 158 -9.12 -0.25 18.18
CA GLY A 158 -8.10 -0.14 19.23
C GLY A 158 -7.73 -1.48 19.88
N ARG A 159 -8.55 -2.51 19.71
CA ARG A 159 -8.34 -3.88 20.23
C ARG A 159 -7.98 -4.88 19.13
N ALA A 160 -8.21 -4.52 17.87
CA ALA A 160 -7.89 -5.35 16.72
C ALA A 160 -6.40 -5.37 16.43
N ILE A 161 -5.90 -6.51 15.96
CA ILE A 161 -4.59 -6.66 15.32
C ILE A 161 -4.86 -7.17 13.90
N PHE A 162 -4.53 -6.34 12.91
CA PHE A 162 -4.69 -6.70 11.50
C PHE A 162 -3.47 -7.49 11.03
N VAL A 163 -3.67 -8.72 10.59
CA VAL A 163 -2.59 -9.60 10.14
C VAL A 163 -2.72 -9.80 8.65
N GLY A 164 -1.74 -9.30 7.89
CA GLY A 164 -1.64 -9.49 6.45
C GLY A 164 -0.46 -10.37 6.09
N GLN A 165 -0.62 -11.28 5.14
CA GLN A 165 0.50 -12.00 4.54
C GLN A 165 0.41 -11.92 3.04
N ASP A 166 1.55 -11.75 2.36
CA ASP A 166 1.64 -11.85 0.91
C ASP A 166 2.98 -12.44 0.47
N ILE A 167 2.98 -13.17 -0.64
CA ILE A 167 4.18 -13.74 -1.23
C ILE A 167 5.02 -12.67 -1.96
N ASP A 168 4.38 -11.61 -2.43
CA ASP A 168 5.01 -10.48 -3.09
C ASP A 168 5.44 -9.44 -2.05
N LEU A 169 6.72 -9.06 -2.11
CA LEU A 169 7.30 -8.09 -1.18
C LEU A 169 6.63 -6.71 -1.29
N ASN A 170 6.30 -6.26 -2.51
CA ASN A 170 5.69 -4.96 -2.71
C ASN A 170 4.25 -4.94 -2.18
N CYS A 171 3.52 -6.05 -2.33
CA CYS A 171 2.21 -6.24 -1.72
C CYS A 171 2.28 -6.15 -0.20
N ALA A 172 3.20 -6.87 0.42
CA ALA A 172 3.41 -6.81 1.88
C ALA A 172 3.78 -5.39 2.35
N ARG A 173 4.68 -4.70 1.62
CA ARG A 173 5.04 -3.29 1.90
C ARG A 173 3.84 -2.35 1.76
N MET A 174 3.04 -2.48 0.70
CA MET A 174 1.84 -1.67 0.50
C MET A 174 0.81 -1.90 1.61
N THR A 175 0.61 -3.15 2.03
CA THR A 175 -0.26 -3.44 3.17
C THR A 175 0.25 -2.78 4.44
N ALA A 176 1.55 -2.86 4.74
CA ALA A 176 2.14 -2.19 5.90
C ALA A 176 1.92 -0.66 5.87
N LEU A 177 2.19 -0.03 4.72
CA LEU A 177 1.95 1.40 4.51
C LEU A 177 0.47 1.77 4.70
N ASN A 178 -0.43 0.99 4.12
CA ASN A 178 -1.87 1.23 4.25
C ASN A 178 -2.34 1.09 5.70
N LEU A 179 -1.89 0.07 6.46
CA LEU A 179 -2.22 -0.03 7.88
C LEU A 179 -1.69 1.17 8.68
N MET A 180 -0.49 1.68 8.37
CA MET A 180 0.03 2.91 8.99
C MET A 180 -0.80 4.14 8.62
N PHE A 181 -1.16 4.32 7.34
CA PHE A 181 -1.97 5.48 6.90
C PHE A 181 -3.38 5.48 7.47
N PHE A 182 -3.96 4.30 7.70
CA PHE A 182 -5.26 4.15 8.36
C PHE A 182 -5.16 4.07 9.89
N ASN A 183 -3.97 4.28 10.45
CA ASN A 183 -3.72 4.26 11.89
C ASN A 183 -4.20 2.98 12.57
N LEU A 184 -3.77 1.81 12.08
CA LEU A 184 -4.17 0.49 12.54
C LEU A 184 -2.98 -0.28 13.11
N ASP A 185 -3.20 -1.02 14.21
CA ASP A 185 -2.25 -1.99 14.73
C ASP A 185 -2.22 -3.22 13.81
N GLY A 186 -1.04 -3.61 13.34
CA GLY A 186 -0.93 -4.75 12.44
C GLY A 186 0.38 -5.51 12.52
N VAL A 187 0.35 -6.72 11.98
CA VAL A 187 1.51 -7.56 11.72
C VAL A 187 1.45 -7.99 10.26
N ILE A 188 2.46 -7.64 9.50
CA ILE A 188 2.55 -7.96 8.08
C ILE A 188 3.67 -8.95 7.87
N LEU A 189 3.38 -10.05 7.17
CA LEU A 189 4.31 -11.10 6.85
C LEU A 189 4.57 -11.13 5.34
N TRP A 190 5.83 -11.06 4.96
CA TRP A 190 6.26 -11.37 3.60
C TRP A 190 6.62 -12.85 3.53
N GLY A 191 5.91 -13.61 2.73
CA GLY A 191 6.15 -15.04 2.60
C GLY A 191 4.97 -15.80 2.02
N ASN A 192 5.12 -17.10 1.89
CA ASN A 192 4.11 -17.97 1.31
C ASN A 192 3.27 -18.63 2.42
N HIS A 193 1.99 -18.25 2.48
CA HIS A 193 1.06 -18.80 3.49
C HIS A 193 0.83 -20.30 3.33
N LEU A 194 0.80 -20.82 2.10
CA LEU A 194 0.54 -22.24 1.85
C LEU A 194 1.69 -23.14 2.30
N SER A 195 2.94 -22.67 2.18
CA SER A 195 4.13 -23.39 2.68
C SER A 195 4.54 -22.98 4.08
N LEU A 196 3.83 -22.05 4.72
CA LEU A 196 4.15 -21.48 6.03
C LEU A 196 5.54 -20.81 6.06
N GLU A 197 6.05 -20.38 4.92
CA GLU A 197 7.32 -19.68 4.81
C GLU A 197 7.14 -18.21 5.16
N VAL A 198 8.01 -17.69 6.03
CA VAL A 198 8.10 -16.27 6.36
C VAL A 198 9.52 -15.81 6.06
N ARG A 199 9.66 -14.82 5.15
CA ARG A 199 10.91 -14.20 4.74
C ARG A 199 11.17 -12.88 5.45
N GLY A 200 10.09 -12.21 5.88
CA GLY A 200 10.14 -10.95 6.61
C GLY A 200 8.85 -10.69 7.37
N ALA A 201 8.94 -9.91 8.44
CA ALA A 201 7.80 -9.53 9.25
C ALA A 201 7.97 -8.09 9.75
N TRP A 202 6.87 -7.32 9.75
CA TRP A 202 6.84 -5.95 10.22
C TRP A 202 5.60 -5.70 11.07
N GLU A 203 5.74 -4.80 12.03
CA GLU A 203 4.63 -4.35 12.85
C GLU A 203 4.27 -2.90 12.52
N THR A 204 2.98 -2.62 12.51
CA THR A 204 2.46 -1.25 12.51
C THR A 204 1.82 -0.97 13.86
N ARG A 205 1.95 0.26 14.33
CA ARG A 205 1.43 0.68 15.62
C ARG A 205 0.50 1.88 15.43
N ARG A 206 -0.67 1.76 16.04
CA ARG A 206 -1.61 2.87 16.12
C ARG A 206 -1.05 4.00 16.97
N SER A 207 -1.13 5.22 16.46
CA SER A 207 -0.86 6.42 17.24
C SER A 207 -2.07 6.77 18.10
N LEU A 208 -1.84 7.09 19.35
CA LEU A 208 -2.87 7.53 20.30
C LEU A 208 -3.02 9.07 20.27
N VAL A 209 -3.05 9.67 19.06
CA VAL A 209 -3.26 11.12 18.92
C VAL A 209 -4.74 11.45 18.83
#